data_3e436ae024c28bc4f9a216830713ab50
#
_entry.id   3e436ae024c28bc4f9a216830713ab50
#
_cell.length_a   1.000
_cell.length_b   1.000
_cell.length_c   1.000
_cell.angle_alpha   90.00
_cell.angle_beta   90.00
_cell.angle_gamma   90.00
#
_symmetry.space_group_name_H-M   'P 1'
#
loop_
_entity.id
_entity.type
_entity.pdbx_description
1 polymer ?
#
loop_
_entity_poly.entity_id
_entity_poly.type
_entity_poly.pdbx_seq_one_letter_code
_entity_poly.pdbx_strand_id
1 'polypeptide(L)'
;MDPIGVEQVRLVPWAEGDFWLLRRTNSREMTEHLGGPETEEQLAARHRRYLELPAGRMYRVARAEGGETVGAIGYWECAWQGAKVWETGWGILPEFQGRGLAVSAARRLISVVREESGRGGHPALHAFPKVDHAASNGVCRKAGFTLLGQADFEYPKGNPIRSNDWYVDLRTPARSEGDW
;
A
#
# COMPACT_ATOMS: atom_id res chain seq x y z
N MET A 1 3.30 21.50 -17.94
CA MET A 1 2.19 20.75 -18.56
C MET A 1 2.21 19.38 -17.92
N ASP A 2 1.30 19.15 -16.99
CA ASP A 2 1.21 17.83 -16.37
C ASP A 2 0.87 16.79 -17.44
N PRO A 3 1.58 15.65 -17.47
CA PRO A 3 1.22 14.58 -18.37
C PRO A 3 -0.15 14.06 -17.97
N ILE A 4 -1.10 14.23 -18.84
CA ILE A 4 -2.48 13.71 -18.84
C ILE A 4 -2.90 13.00 -17.55
N GLY A 5 -3.50 13.77 -16.62
CA GLY A 5 -4.59 13.29 -15.81
C GLY A 5 -4.39 12.12 -14.86
N VAL A 6 -3.23 11.97 -14.19
CA VAL A 6 -3.21 11.13 -12.99
C VAL A 6 -3.92 11.92 -11.88
N GLU A 7 -5.10 11.46 -11.53
CA GLU A 7 -5.89 12.10 -10.49
C GLU A 7 -5.09 12.13 -9.17
N GLN A 8 -4.94 13.31 -8.58
CA GLN A 8 -4.18 13.52 -7.37
C GLN A 8 -4.95 13.05 -6.14
N VAL A 9 -4.23 12.49 -5.17
CA VAL A 9 -4.80 12.03 -3.90
C VAL A 9 -4.11 12.69 -2.71
N ARG A 10 -4.81 12.68 -1.58
CA ARG A 10 -4.29 13.00 -0.26
C ARG A 10 -4.32 11.75 0.61
N LEU A 11 -3.31 11.58 1.45
CA LEU A 11 -3.27 10.55 2.47
C LEU A 11 -3.73 11.16 3.80
N VAL A 12 -4.87 10.70 4.29
CA VAL A 12 -5.47 11.15 5.54
C VAL A 12 -5.23 10.08 6.60
N PRO A 13 -4.61 10.39 7.75
CA PRO A 13 -4.35 9.40 8.78
C PRO A 13 -5.61 8.62 9.16
N TRP A 14 -5.46 7.30 9.29
CA TRP A 14 -6.54 6.41 9.70
C TRP A 14 -7.11 6.80 11.06
N ALA A 15 -8.43 6.85 11.16
CA ALA A 15 -9.14 7.29 12.35
C ALA A 15 -10.25 6.32 12.76
N GLU A 16 -10.78 6.48 13.94
CA GLU A 16 -11.90 5.69 14.49
C GLU A 16 -13.09 5.59 13.53
N GLY A 17 -13.41 6.68 12.84
CA GLY A 17 -14.51 6.75 11.89
C GLY A 17 -14.29 6.00 10.57
N ASP A 18 -13.12 5.41 10.33
CA ASP A 18 -12.78 4.79 9.04
C ASP A 18 -13.08 3.29 8.97
N PHE A 19 -13.65 2.70 10.02
CA PHE A 19 -13.95 1.27 10.05
C PHE A 19 -14.85 0.82 8.89
N TRP A 20 -15.79 1.66 8.45
CA TRP A 20 -16.64 1.36 7.30
C TRP A 20 -15.86 1.00 6.03
N LEU A 21 -14.67 1.60 5.87
CA LEU A 21 -13.83 1.36 4.71
C LEU A 21 -13.28 -0.07 4.69
N LEU A 22 -12.93 -0.63 5.87
CA LEU A 22 -12.54 -2.04 5.98
C LEU A 22 -13.67 -2.99 5.55
N ARG A 23 -14.91 -2.67 5.94
CA ARG A 23 -16.07 -3.45 5.49
C ARG A 23 -16.23 -3.38 3.97
N ARG A 24 -16.05 -2.21 3.38
CA ARG A 24 -16.14 -2.03 1.92
C ARG A 24 -15.04 -2.78 1.17
N THR A 25 -13.82 -2.79 1.68
CA THR A 25 -12.68 -3.49 1.07
C THR A 25 -12.68 -5.00 1.36
N ASN A 26 -13.57 -5.49 2.20
CA ASN A 26 -13.72 -6.90 2.57
C ASN A 26 -14.62 -7.69 1.61
N SER A 27 -14.88 -7.20 0.42
CA SER A 27 -15.65 -7.94 -0.59
C SER A 27 -14.85 -9.14 -1.12
N ARG A 28 -15.54 -10.14 -1.66
CA ARG A 28 -14.91 -11.30 -2.29
C ARG A 28 -13.94 -10.87 -3.41
N GLU A 29 -14.34 -9.88 -4.21
CA GLU A 29 -13.53 -9.33 -5.28
C GLU A 29 -12.23 -8.71 -4.76
N MET A 30 -12.29 -7.87 -3.73
CA MET A 30 -11.12 -7.18 -3.21
C MET A 30 -10.20 -8.06 -2.36
N THR A 31 -10.69 -9.19 -1.87
CA THR A 31 -9.92 -10.13 -1.04
C THR A 31 -9.49 -11.40 -1.78
N GLU A 32 -9.74 -11.49 -3.08
CA GLU A 32 -9.43 -12.65 -3.92
C GLU A 32 -7.96 -13.10 -3.80
N HIS A 33 -7.03 -12.16 -3.77
CA HIS A 33 -5.59 -12.43 -3.62
C HIS A 33 -5.11 -12.43 -2.16
N LEU A 34 -6.02 -12.33 -1.19
CA LEU A 34 -5.72 -12.23 0.24
C LEU A 34 -6.33 -13.38 1.07
N GLY A 35 -6.83 -14.43 0.41
CA GLY A 35 -7.44 -15.58 1.08
C GLY A 35 -8.93 -15.46 1.35
N GLY A 36 -9.61 -14.48 0.76
CA GLY A 36 -11.05 -14.28 0.89
C GLY A 36 -11.45 -13.33 2.03
N PRO A 37 -12.76 -13.05 2.18
CA PRO A 37 -13.26 -12.11 3.18
C PRO A 37 -12.97 -12.54 4.62
N GLU A 38 -12.66 -11.56 5.45
CA GLU A 38 -12.53 -11.72 6.90
C GLU A 38 -13.90 -11.63 7.58
N THR A 39 -13.99 -12.20 8.79
CA THR A 39 -15.16 -12.03 9.66
C THR A 39 -15.20 -10.60 10.22
N GLU A 40 -16.38 -10.19 10.71
CA GLU A 40 -16.53 -8.87 11.36
C GLU A 40 -15.59 -8.70 12.57
N GLU A 41 -15.37 -9.79 13.32
CA GLU A 41 -14.43 -9.79 14.45
C GLU A 41 -12.99 -9.59 14.00
N GLN A 42 -12.58 -10.23 12.90
CA GLN A 42 -11.25 -10.03 12.30
C GLN A 42 -11.07 -8.61 11.76
N LEU A 43 -12.10 -8.04 11.15
CA LEU A 43 -12.08 -6.64 10.70
C LEU A 43 -11.94 -5.66 11.88
N ALA A 44 -12.66 -5.89 12.98
CA ALA A 44 -12.55 -5.08 14.18
C ALA A 44 -11.13 -5.15 14.78
N ALA A 45 -10.52 -6.34 14.79
CA ALA A 45 -9.15 -6.52 15.23
C ALA A 45 -8.15 -5.80 14.31
N ARG A 46 -8.37 -5.85 12.99
CA ARG A 46 -7.57 -5.13 12.00
C ARG A 46 -7.68 -3.61 12.18
N HIS A 47 -8.88 -3.11 12.41
CA HIS A 47 -9.11 -1.68 12.68
C HIS A 47 -8.33 -1.19 13.91
N ARG A 48 -8.38 -1.93 15.01
CA ARG A 48 -7.58 -1.62 16.20
C ARG A 48 -6.08 -1.61 15.90
N ARG A 49 -5.58 -2.61 15.15
CA ARG A 49 -4.15 -2.62 14.75
C ARG A 49 -3.77 -1.39 13.93
N TYR A 50 -4.64 -0.93 13.05
CA TYR A 50 -4.39 0.27 12.24
C TYR A 50 -4.33 1.55 13.08
N LEU A 51 -5.16 1.64 14.10
CA LEU A 51 -5.13 2.77 15.04
C LEU A 51 -3.91 2.77 15.97
N GLU A 52 -3.38 1.59 16.27
CA GLU A 52 -2.34 1.36 17.28
C GLU A 52 -0.99 0.91 16.72
N LEU A 53 -0.73 1.10 15.41
CA LEU A 53 0.53 0.67 14.81
C LEU A 53 1.73 1.23 15.58
N PRO A 54 2.61 0.35 16.13
CA PRO A 54 3.78 0.79 16.90
C PRO A 54 4.85 1.44 16.02
N ALA A 55 4.92 1.02 14.75
CA ALA A 55 5.80 1.59 13.74
C ALA A 55 5.09 1.55 12.39
N GLY A 56 5.10 2.68 11.68
CA GLY A 56 4.35 2.84 10.46
C GLY A 56 3.01 3.56 10.68
N ARG A 57 2.21 3.62 9.64
CA ARG A 57 0.91 4.29 9.67
C ARG A 57 -0.02 3.80 8.56
N MET A 58 -1.31 3.71 8.87
CA MET A 58 -2.36 3.55 7.87
C MET A 58 -2.99 4.89 7.51
N TYR A 59 -3.45 4.99 6.27
CA TYR A 59 -4.11 6.16 5.72
C TYR A 59 -5.36 5.77 4.96
N ARG A 60 -6.35 6.61 5.03
CA ARG A 60 -7.45 6.68 4.08
C ARG A 60 -6.97 7.49 2.87
N VAL A 61 -7.22 6.97 1.68
CA VAL A 61 -6.90 7.67 0.43
C VAL A 61 -8.12 8.49 0.02
N ALA A 62 -7.93 9.79 -0.10
CA ALA A 62 -8.98 10.72 -0.53
C ALA A 62 -8.57 11.43 -1.82
N ARG A 63 -9.53 11.67 -2.71
CA ARG A 63 -9.30 12.50 -3.90
C ARG A 63 -8.89 13.91 -3.46
N ALA A 64 -7.89 14.49 -4.10
CA ALA A 64 -7.45 15.85 -3.77
C ALA A 64 -8.57 16.85 -4.06
N GLU A 65 -9.29 16.67 -5.16
CA GLU A 65 -10.48 17.42 -5.51
C GLU A 65 -11.72 16.72 -4.94
N GLY A 66 -12.55 17.44 -4.20
CA GLY A 66 -13.78 16.93 -3.60
C GLY A 66 -13.62 16.11 -2.33
N GLY A 67 -12.45 15.61 -2.00
CA GLY A 67 -12.17 14.90 -0.74
C GLY A 67 -12.79 13.52 -0.59
N GLU A 68 -13.38 12.96 -1.65
CA GLU A 68 -14.04 11.66 -1.61
C GLU A 68 -13.04 10.53 -1.30
N THR A 69 -13.43 9.64 -0.38
CA THR A 69 -12.60 8.49 0.00
C THR A 69 -12.68 7.40 -1.08
N VAL A 70 -11.51 6.96 -1.56
CA VAL A 70 -11.41 6.00 -2.66
C VAL A 70 -10.72 4.70 -2.26
N GLY A 71 -10.10 4.63 -1.09
CA GLY A 71 -9.40 3.45 -0.64
C GLY A 71 -8.55 3.69 0.60
N ALA A 72 -7.62 2.77 0.83
CA ALA A 72 -6.66 2.82 1.92
C ALA A 72 -5.27 2.41 1.44
N ILE A 73 -4.25 2.92 2.11
CA ILE A 73 -2.85 2.56 1.92
C ILE A 73 -2.12 2.74 3.26
N GLY A 74 -1.09 1.95 3.48
CA GLY A 74 -0.30 2.11 4.69
C GLY A 74 1.09 1.53 4.56
N TYR A 75 1.88 1.70 5.61
CA TYR A 75 3.18 1.06 5.76
C TYR A 75 3.39 0.65 7.21
N TRP A 76 4.10 -0.44 7.39
CA TRP A 76 4.40 -1.02 8.70
C TRP A 76 5.76 -1.72 8.69
N GLU A 77 6.29 -1.96 9.87
CA GLU A 77 7.54 -2.68 10.02
C GLU A 77 7.36 -4.17 9.71
N CYS A 78 8.28 -4.73 8.95
CA CYS A 78 8.32 -6.13 8.58
C CYS A 78 9.74 -6.67 8.72
N ALA A 79 9.88 -7.91 9.22
CA ALA A 79 11.15 -8.63 9.19
C ALA A 79 11.27 -9.32 7.82
N TRP A 80 12.33 -9.02 7.09
CA TRP A 80 12.57 -9.56 5.76
C TRP A 80 14.05 -9.87 5.54
N GLN A 81 14.36 -11.13 5.23
CA GLN A 81 15.73 -11.60 4.95
C GLN A 81 16.76 -11.16 6.00
N GLY A 82 16.41 -11.32 7.28
CA GLY A 82 17.29 -11.01 8.41
C GLY A 82 17.42 -9.53 8.77
N ALA A 83 16.65 -8.66 8.13
CA ALA A 83 16.62 -7.21 8.40
C ALA A 83 15.19 -6.73 8.67
N LYS A 84 15.06 -5.57 9.29
CA LYS A 84 13.80 -4.86 9.37
C LYS A 84 13.66 -3.91 8.19
N VAL A 85 12.51 -3.95 7.55
CA VAL A 85 12.16 -3.11 6.41
C VAL A 85 10.76 -2.52 6.62
N TRP A 86 10.41 -1.51 5.83
CA TRP A 86 9.03 -1.11 5.69
C TRP A 86 8.33 -1.98 4.66
N GLU A 87 7.10 -2.38 4.95
CA GLU A 87 6.20 -3.02 4.00
C GLU A 87 5.01 -2.10 3.74
N THR A 88 4.51 -2.06 2.52
CA THR A 88 3.29 -1.35 2.14
C THR A 88 2.27 -2.26 1.51
N GLY A 89 0.99 -1.90 1.68
CA GLY A 89 -0.14 -2.49 1.01
C GLY A 89 -1.24 -1.47 0.80
N TRP A 90 -2.08 -1.67 -0.21
CA TRP A 90 -3.15 -0.76 -0.60
C TRP A 90 -4.37 -1.48 -1.12
N GLY A 91 -5.48 -0.76 -1.13
CA GLY A 91 -6.71 -1.17 -1.79
C GLY A 91 -7.49 0.05 -2.25
N ILE A 92 -7.93 0.03 -3.50
CA ILE A 92 -8.81 1.05 -4.07
C ILE A 92 -10.18 0.42 -4.30
N LEU A 93 -11.24 1.11 -3.86
CA LEU A 93 -12.61 0.64 -4.03
C LEU A 93 -12.92 0.39 -5.50
N PRO A 94 -13.69 -0.65 -5.85
CA PRO A 94 -13.92 -1.08 -7.24
C PRO A 94 -14.39 0.04 -8.16
N GLU A 95 -15.30 0.89 -7.70
CA GLU A 95 -15.85 2.03 -8.46
C GLU A 95 -14.81 3.09 -8.83
N PHE A 96 -13.65 3.08 -8.18
CA PHE A 96 -12.56 4.05 -8.43
C PHE A 96 -11.33 3.43 -9.09
N GLN A 97 -11.34 2.14 -9.37
CA GLN A 97 -10.25 1.46 -10.05
C GLN A 97 -10.10 1.89 -11.51
N GLY A 98 -8.90 1.67 -12.07
CA GLY A 98 -8.62 2.01 -13.46
C GLY A 98 -8.39 3.50 -13.75
N ARG A 99 -8.20 4.32 -12.72
CA ARG A 99 -7.98 5.78 -12.83
C ARG A 99 -6.59 6.23 -12.39
N GLY A 100 -5.69 5.31 -12.09
CA GLY A 100 -4.34 5.63 -11.60
C GLY A 100 -4.27 6.07 -10.13
N LEU A 101 -5.35 5.95 -9.36
CA LEU A 101 -5.40 6.39 -7.96
C LEU A 101 -4.48 5.58 -7.05
N ALA A 102 -4.33 4.26 -7.27
CA ALA A 102 -3.39 3.42 -6.52
C ALA A 102 -1.94 3.83 -6.78
N VAL A 103 -1.58 4.16 -8.01
CA VAL A 103 -0.24 4.65 -8.37
C VAL A 103 0.04 6.00 -7.70
N SER A 104 -0.92 6.92 -7.74
CA SER A 104 -0.82 8.22 -7.08
C SER A 104 -0.65 8.06 -5.56
N ALA A 105 -1.44 7.18 -4.93
CA ALA A 105 -1.34 6.89 -3.50
C ALA A 105 0.03 6.28 -3.14
N ALA A 106 0.52 5.32 -3.92
CA ALA A 106 1.80 4.67 -3.70
C ALA A 106 2.97 5.67 -3.82
N ARG A 107 2.97 6.54 -4.83
CA ARG A 107 3.98 7.60 -4.98
C ARG A 107 3.96 8.57 -3.80
N ARG A 108 2.77 8.96 -3.36
CA ARG A 108 2.61 9.85 -2.19
C ARG A 108 3.15 9.18 -0.92
N LEU A 109 2.84 7.89 -0.72
CA LEU A 109 3.33 7.13 0.41
C LEU A 109 4.85 7.01 0.40
N ILE A 110 5.47 6.72 -0.75
CA ILE A 110 6.93 6.67 -0.88
C ILE A 110 7.57 7.97 -0.37
N SER A 111 7.01 9.12 -0.72
CA SER A 111 7.49 10.42 -0.24
C SER A 111 7.38 10.55 1.28
N VAL A 112 6.25 10.16 1.85
CA VAL A 112 6.02 10.18 3.31
C VAL A 112 7.03 9.28 4.03
N VAL A 113 7.18 8.03 3.56
CA VAL A 113 8.09 7.05 4.20
C VAL A 113 9.55 7.47 4.05
N ARG A 114 9.91 8.10 2.93
CA ARG A 114 11.26 8.63 2.73
C ARG A 114 11.61 9.73 3.74
N GLU A 115 10.68 10.62 4.06
CA GLU A 115 10.85 11.63 5.11
C GLU A 115 11.04 10.98 6.49
N GLU A 116 10.24 9.99 6.81
CA GLU A 116 10.36 9.21 8.06
C GLU A 116 11.71 8.49 8.15
N SER A 117 12.16 7.86 7.07
CA SER A 117 13.44 7.15 7.01
C SER A 117 14.63 8.08 7.17
N GLY A 118 14.54 9.31 6.70
CA GLY A 118 15.54 10.35 6.93
C GLY A 118 15.73 10.74 8.40
N ARG A 119 14.78 10.35 9.26
CA ARG A 119 14.82 10.56 10.72
C ARG A 119 15.23 9.31 11.50
N GLY A 120 15.85 8.32 10.84
CA GLY A 120 16.32 7.08 11.47
C GLY A 120 15.42 5.85 11.26
N GLY A 121 14.51 5.91 10.29
CA GLY A 121 13.70 4.76 9.87
C GLY A 121 14.45 3.77 8.98
N HIS A 122 13.77 2.71 8.55
CA HIS A 122 14.38 1.68 7.70
C HIS A 122 14.67 2.23 6.30
N PRO A 123 15.76 1.75 5.64
CA PRO A 123 16.21 2.30 4.37
C PRO A 123 15.43 1.81 3.14
N ALA A 124 14.56 0.81 3.31
CA ALA A 124 13.84 0.20 2.19
C ALA A 124 12.34 0.05 2.48
N LEU A 125 11.54 0.27 1.44
CA LEU A 125 10.10 0.02 1.42
C LEU A 125 9.82 -1.11 0.44
N HIS A 126 9.19 -2.18 0.90
CA HIS A 126 8.81 -3.34 0.10
C HIS A 126 7.30 -3.41 -0.11
N ALA A 127 6.91 -4.00 -1.24
CA ALA A 127 5.55 -4.44 -1.51
C ALA A 127 5.57 -5.88 -2.02
N PHE A 128 4.66 -6.72 -1.53
CA PHE A 128 4.65 -8.15 -1.81
C PHE A 128 3.33 -8.64 -2.43
N PRO A 129 2.91 -8.11 -3.58
CA PRO A 129 1.72 -8.61 -4.26
C PRO A 129 1.93 -10.05 -4.73
N LYS A 130 0.85 -10.85 -4.73
CA LYS A 130 0.89 -12.18 -5.35
C LYS A 130 1.37 -12.08 -6.81
N VAL A 131 2.10 -13.09 -7.26
CA VAL A 131 2.66 -13.10 -8.62
C VAL A 131 1.60 -12.96 -9.71
N ASP A 132 0.40 -13.47 -9.47
CA ASP A 132 -0.74 -13.41 -10.40
C ASP A 132 -1.66 -12.19 -10.21
N HIS A 133 -1.37 -11.30 -9.25
CA HIS A 133 -2.12 -10.07 -9.04
C HIS A 133 -1.64 -8.96 -9.98
N ALA A 134 -2.06 -9.03 -11.24
CA ALA A 134 -1.59 -8.15 -12.30
C ALA A 134 -1.76 -6.65 -11.99
N ALA A 135 -2.89 -6.28 -11.38
CA ALA A 135 -3.19 -4.88 -11.03
C ALA A 135 -2.18 -4.31 -10.02
N SER A 136 -1.92 -5.01 -8.91
CA SER A 136 -0.97 -4.56 -7.89
C SER A 136 0.47 -4.58 -8.38
N ASN A 137 0.87 -5.57 -9.18
CA ASN A 137 2.19 -5.58 -9.81
C ASN A 137 2.36 -4.40 -10.78
N GLY A 138 1.31 -4.04 -11.51
CA GLY A 138 1.29 -2.86 -12.37
C GLY A 138 1.44 -1.55 -11.59
N VAL A 139 0.81 -1.45 -10.43
CA VAL A 139 0.97 -0.30 -9.53
C VAL A 139 2.41 -0.19 -9.05
N CYS A 140 3.03 -1.27 -8.60
CA CYS A 140 4.43 -1.29 -8.17
C CYS A 140 5.36 -0.75 -9.27
N ARG A 141 5.22 -1.27 -10.49
CA ARG A 141 6.03 -0.84 -11.63
C ARG A 141 5.87 0.65 -11.92
N LYS A 142 4.63 1.12 -12.01
CA LYS A 142 4.32 2.52 -12.34
C LYS A 142 4.67 3.51 -11.22
N ALA A 143 4.61 3.06 -9.96
CA ALA A 143 4.97 3.89 -8.81
C ALA A 143 6.48 4.02 -8.59
N GLY A 144 7.31 3.27 -9.32
CA GLY A 144 8.75 3.37 -9.26
C GLY A 144 9.44 2.34 -8.37
N PHE A 145 8.75 1.24 -8.02
CA PHE A 145 9.38 0.10 -7.37
C PHE A 145 10.23 -0.69 -8.37
N THR A 146 11.28 -1.32 -7.87
CA THR A 146 12.12 -2.27 -8.62
C THR A 146 11.79 -3.69 -8.19
N LEU A 147 11.58 -4.59 -9.15
CA LEU A 147 11.37 -6.01 -8.88
C LEU A 147 12.70 -6.68 -8.53
N LEU A 148 12.78 -7.27 -7.33
CA LEU A 148 13.96 -8.02 -6.88
C LEU A 148 13.86 -9.51 -7.21
N GLY A 149 12.66 -10.08 -7.21
CA GLY A 149 12.44 -11.50 -7.43
C GLY A 149 11.12 -11.97 -6.87
N GLN A 150 11.00 -13.27 -6.63
CA GLN A 150 9.83 -13.90 -6.03
C GLN A 150 10.19 -14.49 -4.67
N ALA A 151 9.19 -14.55 -3.78
CA ALA A 151 9.32 -15.14 -2.47
C ALA A 151 8.04 -15.86 -2.05
N ASP A 152 8.20 -16.88 -1.21
CA ASP A 152 7.08 -17.62 -0.65
C ASP A 152 6.74 -17.07 0.74
N PHE A 153 5.45 -16.84 0.97
CA PHE A 153 4.90 -16.35 2.24
C PHE A 153 3.74 -17.23 2.68
N GLU A 154 3.37 -17.10 3.95
CA GLU A 154 2.07 -17.56 4.44
C GLU A 154 1.17 -16.35 4.71
N TYR A 155 0.03 -16.27 4.00
CA TYR A 155 -0.98 -15.25 4.27
C TYR A 155 -2.37 -15.70 3.82
N PRO A 156 -3.36 -15.72 4.72
CA PRO A 156 -3.16 -15.73 6.18
C PRO A 156 -2.35 -16.96 6.62
N LYS A 157 -1.93 -17.00 7.89
CA LYS A 157 -1.13 -18.11 8.43
C LYS A 157 -1.71 -19.47 8.04
N GLY A 158 -0.85 -20.36 7.52
CA GLY A 158 -1.25 -21.67 7.02
C GLY A 158 -1.67 -21.70 5.54
N ASN A 159 -1.75 -20.55 4.87
CA ASN A 159 -2.06 -20.45 3.45
C ASN A 159 -0.81 -19.97 2.68
N PRO A 160 -0.04 -20.88 2.04
CA PRO A 160 1.14 -20.50 1.30
C PRO A 160 0.77 -19.71 0.05
N ILE A 161 1.45 -18.59 -0.17
CA ILE A 161 1.33 -17.76 -1.37
C ILE A 161 2.69 -17.45 -1.94
N ARG A 162 2.78 -17.36 -3.26
CA ARG A 162 3.96 -16.87 -3.95
C ARG A 162 3.77 -15.41 -4.34
N SER A 163 4.68 -14.56 -3.89
CA SER A 163 4.62 -13.12 -4.10
C SER A 163 5.85 -12.59 -4.82
N ASN A 164 5.68 -11.48 -5.51
CA ASN A 164 6.80 -10.70 -6.01
C ASN A 164 7.34 -9.81 -4.89
N ASP A 165 8.65 -9.65 -4.85
CA ASP A 165 9.33 -8.71 -3.96
C ASP A 165 9.69 -7.47 -4.77
N TRP A 166 8.91 -6.41 -4.58
CA TRP A 166 9.15 -5.09 -5.13
C TRP A 166 9.72 -4.18 -4.04
N TYR A 167 10.71 -3.33 -4.37
CA TYR A 167 11.29 -2.45 -3.37
C TYR A 167 11.61 -1.06 -3.91
N VAL A 168 11.70 -0.10 -2.98
CA VAL A 168 12.22 1.24 -3.18
C VAL A 168 13.33 1.49 -2.17
N ASP A 169 14.49 1.95 -2.64
CA ASP A 169 15.54 2.47 -1.77
C ASP A 169 15.16 3.89 -1.34
N LEU A 170 14.86 4.05 -0.07
CA LEU A 170 14.41 5.32 0.50
C LEU A 170 15.55 6.34 0.71
N ARG A 171 16.81 5.88 0.63
CA ARG A 171 17.99 6.75 0.74
C ARG A 171 18.27 7.50 -0.57
N THR A 172 17.82 6.95 -1.69
CA THR A 172 17.96 7.59 -2.99
C THR A 172 16.91 8.69 -3.13
N PRO A 173 17.28 9.94 -3.50
CA PRO A 173 16.31 10.99 -3.77
C PRO A 173 15.30 10.56 -4.84
N ALA A 174 14.09 11.07 -4.77
CA ALA A 174 13.13 10.91 -5.86
C ALA A 174 13.78 11.39 -7.16
N ARG A 175 13.70 10.60 -8.23
CA ARG A 175 14.12 11.08 -9.55
C ARG A 175 13.30 12.33 -9.85
N SER A 176 13.96 13.45 -10.12
CA SER A 176 13.29 14.64 -10.61
C SER A 176 12.61 14.29 -11.93
N GLU A 177 11.37 14.75 -12.09
CA GLU A 177 10.62 14.64 -13.37
C GLU A 177 11.35 15.48 -14.41
N GLY A 178 12.38 14.95 -15.05
CA GLY A 178 13.21 15.71 -15.99
C GLY A 178 14.30 14.91 -16.71
N ASP A 179 14.56 13.70 -16.30
CA ASP A 179 15.58 12.87 -16.94
C ASP A 179 14.96 11.84 -17.92
N TRP A 180 14.42 12.38 -19.02
CA TRP A 180 14.06 11.61 -20.22
C TRP A 180 14.70 12.22 -21.46
#